data_6f92ad7c637da009561767484d0ff732
#
_entry.id   6f92ad7c637da009561767484d0ff732
#
_cell.length_a   1.000
_cell.length_b   1.000
_cell.length_c   1.000
_cell.angle_alpha   90.00
_cell.angle_beta   90.00
_cell.angle_gamma   90.00
#
_symmetry.space_group_name_H-M   'P 1'
#
loop_
_entity.id
_entity.type
_entity.pdbx_description
1 polymer ?
#
loop_
_entity_poly.entity_id
_entity_poly.type
_entity_poly.pdbx_seq_one_letter_code
_entity_poly.pdbx_strand_id
1 'polypeptide(L)'
;MSDCNNVNTTGSTTPGSSDIDFWLAVAKNDFTGYSNVSKFGINSTVGSGGFESIWEGSSLYPWPTDVQTLSVVSGSANDASGGTGARTVEIQGLDTNWDVVTETITMNGVTPVVTTQTFRRVFRAKVVTAGSLQSNADEITITGSTDSNILAYISYDTIGMGQTLMAVYTIPNGKTGYIINLNVSSSKDSEHRFRFMVRDNAVTDAAWNVKEYMSARGGFSSWRKYAINKATEKTDIDLQVISNSTSAASGGFELILIDN
;
A
#
# COMPACT_ATOMS: atom_id res chain seq x y z
N MET A 1 52.93 5.53 9.78
CA MET A 1 51.76 4.67 10.02
C MET A 1 50.96 5.39 11.08
N SER A 2 49.95 6.13 10.69
CA SER A 2 49.08 6.88 11.58
C SER A 2 47.70 6.22 11.61
N ASP A 3 47.27 5.92 12.80
CA ASP A 3 46.06 5.21 13.12
C ASP A 3 44.82 5.95 12.64
N CYS A 4 44.03 5.31 11.79
CA CYS A 4 42.64 5.67 11.47
C CYS A 4 41.69 4.97 12.44
N ASN A 5 41.66 5.37 13.70
CA ASN A 5 40.65 4.98 14.66
C ASN A 5 40.26 6.13 15.53
N ASN A 6 39.34 6.94 15.04
CA ASN A 6 38.59 7.84 15.91
C ASN A 6 37.13 7.81 15.50
N VAL A 7 36.42 6.73 15.91
CA VAL A 7 34.95 6.70 15.88
C VAL A 7 34.48 7.43 17.12
N ASN A 8 34.11 8.68 16.94
CA ASN A 8 33.54 9.49 17.99
C ASN A 8 32.10 9.03 18.27
N THR A 9 31.90 8.28 19.36
CA THR A 9 30.61 7.72 19.79
C THR A 9 29.82 8.66 20.68
N THR A 10 29.72 9.93 20.36
CA THR A 10 28.81 10.85 21.04
C THR A 10 27.85 11.49 20.05
N GLY A 11 26.67 10.92 19.99
CA GLY A 11 25.38 11.38 19.53
C GLY A 11 25.30 12.69 18.76
N SER A 12 25.19 12.59 17.51
CA SER A 12 24.46 13.31 16.47
C SER A 12 25.03 12.83 15.14
N THR A 13 24.58 11.73 14.66
CA THR A 13 24.91 11.30 13.30
C THR A 13 24.13 12.16 12.33
N THR A 14 24.72 13.27 11.92
CA THR A 14 24.33 13.90 10.67
C THR A 14 24.43 12.81 9.60
N PRO A 15 23.38 12.55 8.80
CA PRO A 15 23.45 11.55 7.75
C PRO A 15 24.67 11.81 6.87
N GLY A 16 25.49 10.79 6.66
CA GLY A 16 26.64 10.87 5.77
C GLY A 16 26.23 11.34 4.37
N SER A 17 27.15 11.88 3.63
CA SER A 17 26.95 12.63 2.39
C SER A 17 26.43 11.81 1.19
N SER A 18 25.99 10.57 1.34
CA SER A 18 25.38 9.78 0.27
C SER A 18 23.93 9.38 0.61
N ASP A 19 23.03 9.61 -0.33
CA ASP A 19 21.60 9.22 -0.22
C ASP A 19 21.44 7.75 0.13
N ILE A 20 22.31 6.89 -0.39
CA ILE A 20 22.28 5.43 -0.18
C ILE A 20 22.53 5.10 1.30
N ASP A 21 23.43 5.79 1.96
CA ASP A 21 23.76 5.52 3.37
C ASP A 21 22.59 5.89 4.28
N PHE A 22 21.90 7.00 4.00
CA PHE A 22 20.72 7.42 4.75
C PHE A 22 19.57 6.41 4.60
N TRP A 23 19.24 6.01 3.37
CA TRP A 23 18.16 5.05 3.12
C TRP A 23 18.44 3.68 3.72
N LEU A 24 19.69 3.23 3.63
CA LEU A 24 20.13 1.99 4.24
C LEU A 24 20.03 2.06 5.76
N ALA A 25 20.41 3.16 6.37
CA ALA A 25 20.33 3.37 7.81
C ALA A 25 18.87 3.38 8.31
N VAL A 26 17.93 4.02 7.57
CA VAL A 26 16.50 3.96 7.87
C VAL A 26 15.99 2.52 7.75
N ALA A 27 16.36 1.81 6.67
CA ALA A 27 15.93 0.42 6.45
C ALA A 27 16.47 -0.55 7.52
N LYS A 28 17.63 -0.27 8.10
CA LYS A 28 18.24 -1.01 9.21
C LYS A 28 17.72 -0.61 10.58
N ASN A 29 16.82 0.39 10.67
CA ASN A 29 16.37 1.01 11.91
C ASN A 29 17.50 1.64 12.74
N ASP A 30 18.55 2.14 12.08
CA ASP A 30 19.65 2.86 12.75
C ASP A 30 19.20 4.24 13.25
N PHE A 31 18.07 4.76 12.74
CA PHE A 31 17.45 6.01 13.19
C PHE A 31 16.14 5.71 13.93
N THR A 32 16.12 5.96 15.23
CA THR A 32 14.91 5.87 16.04
C THR A 32 13.85 6.85 15.53
N GLY A 33 12.59 6.42 15.44
CA GLY A 33 11.48 7.25 14.98
C GLY A 33 11.37 7.39 13.45
N TYR A 34 12.24 6.73 12.69
CA TYR A 34 12.17 6.69 11.23
C TYR A 34 11.76 5.31 10.75
N SER A 35 10.91 5.27 9.74
CA SER A 35 10.57 4.04 9.03
C SER A 35 10.27 4.33 7.57
N ASN A 36 10.39 3.32 6.71
CA ASN A 36 10.05 3.44 5.30
C ASN A 36 8.78 2.68 4.96
N VAL A 37 8.04 3.18 4.00
CA VAL A 37 6.86 2.52 3.42
C VAL A 37 7.02 2.51 1.91
N SER A 38 6.92 1.32 1.33
CA SER A 38 6.82 1.13 -0.12
C SER A 38 5.41 0.62 -0.46
N LYS A 39 4.74 1.32 -1.35
CA LYS A 39 3.42 0.96 -1.87
C LYS A 39 3.49 0.83 -3.38
N PHE A 40 2.87 -0.23 -3.89
CA PHE A 40 2.74 -0.49 -5.31
C PHE A 40 1.43 -1.19 -5.59
N GLY A 41 0.90 -0.97 -6.76
CA GLY A 41 -0.37 -1.56 -7.19
C GLY A 41 -0.47 -1.72 -8.70
N ILE A 42 -1.50 -2.40 -9.10
CA ILE A 42 -1.89 -2.56 -10.50
C ILE A 42 -3.40 -2.37 -10.63
N ASN A 43 -3.82 -1.75 -11.73
CA ASN A 43 -5.17 -1.82 -12.23
C ASN A 43 -5.10 -2.43 -13.63
N SER A 44 -5.65 -3.63 -13.78
CA SER A 44 -5.53 -4.42 -15.02
C SER A 44 -6.48 -3.96 -16.11
N THR A 45 -7.48 -3.11 -15.80
CA THR A 45 -8.57 -2.75 -16.71
C THR A 45 -8.93 -1.28 -16.68
N VAL A 46 -7.93 -0.40 -16.54
CA VAL A 46 -8.14 1.05 -16.57
C VAL A 46 -8.91 1.48 -17.82
N GLY A 47 -9.99 2.24 -17.61
CA GLY A 47 -10.85 2.73 -18.66
C GLY A 47 -10.81 4.25 -18.85
N SER A 48 -11.70 4.74 -19.75
CA SER A 48 -11.85 6.17 -20.08
C SER A 48 -12.98 6.85 -19.32
N GLY A 49 -13.74 6.12 -18.50
CA GLY A 49 -14.94 6.62 -17.84
C GLY A 49 -14.67 7.56 -16.66
N GLY A 50 -13.46 7.59 -16.13
CA GLY A 50 -13.05 8.39 -14.99
C GLY A 50 -11.72 7.96 -14.45
N PHE A 51 -11.19 8.68 -13.45
CA PHE A 51 -10.02 8.21 -12.71
C PHE A 51 -10.40 7.05 -11.82
N GLU A 52 -9.52 6.06 -11.76
CA GLU A 52 -9.59 4.87 -10.91
C GLU A 52 -8.33 4.80 -10.06
N SER A 53 -8.41 4.22 -8.86
CA SER A 53 -7.23 3.98 -8.04
C SER A 53 -6.37 2.87 -8.64
N ILE A 54 -5.07 2.92 -8.42
CA ILE A 54 -4.17 1.84 -8.83
C ILE A 54 -4.23 0.74 -7.77
N TRP A 55 -5.18 -0.16 -7.96
CA TRP A 55 -5.40 -1.36 -7.17
C TRP A 55 -6.18 -2.40 -7.99
N GLU A 56 -6.29 -3.61 -7.49
CA GLU A 56 -6.90 -4.73 -8.20
C GLU A 56 -8.43 -4.63 -8.38
N GLY A 57 -9.10 -3.72 -7.64
CA GLY A 57 -10.55 -3.54 -7.73
C GLY A 57 -11.06 -2.75 -8.95
N SER A 58 -10.18 -2.26 -9.82
CA SER A 58 -10.53 -1.57 -11.09
C SER A 58 -11.62 -0.49 -10.93
N SER A 59 -11.50 0.32 -9.90
CA SER A 59 -12.42 1.42 -9.55
C SER A 59 -11.71 2.42 -8.65
N LEU A 60 -12.38 3.49 -8.22
CA LEU A 60 -11.88 4.28 -7.09
C LEU A 60 -11.88 3.41 -5.82
N TYR A 61 -10.81 3.48 -5.03
CA TYR A 61 -10.76 2.84 -3.72
C TYR A 61 -11.87 3.42 -2.82
N PRO A 62 -12.66 2.58 -2.12
CA PRO A 62 -13.89 3.03 -1.47
C PRO A 62 -13.70 3.91 -0.22
N TRP A 63 -12.50 4.00 0.35
CA TRP A 63 -12.17 4.84 1.51
C TRP A 63 -13.22 4.80 2.62
N PRO A 64 -13.33 3.71 3.41
CA PRO A 64 -14.36 3.56 4.44
C PRO A 64 -14.39 4.74 5.41
N THR A 65 -15.59 5.17 5.80
CA THR A 65 -15.79 6.21 6.81
C THR A 65 -15.82 5.62 8.22
N ASP A 66 -16.33 4.41 8.33
CA ASP A 66 -16.55 3.72 9.61
C ASP A 66 -15.43 2.73 9.94
N VAL A 67 -15.32 2.45 11.23
CA VAL A 67 -14.46 1.39 11.76
C VAL A 67 -15.26 0.10 11.79
N GLN A 68 -14.73 -0.96 11.20
CA GLN A 68 -15.46 -2.21 11.05
C GLN A 68 -14.54 -3.43 11.12
N THR A 69 -15.09 -4.59 11.44
CA THR A 69 -14.42 -5.87 11.22
C THR A 69 -14.40 -6.20 9.73
N LEU A 70 -13.56 -7.13 9.34
CA LEU A 70 -13.41 -7.53 7.94
C LEU A 70 -13.83 -8.99 7.76
N SER A 71 -14.52 -9.25 6.67
CA SER A 71 -14.86 -10.60 6.21
C SER A 71 -13.87 -11.01 5.13
N VAL A 72 -13.19 -12.12 5.30
CA VAL A 72 -12.15 -12.64 4.40
C VAL A 72 -12.57 -13.99 3.87
N VAL A 73 -12.58 -14.13 2.55
CA VAL A 73 -13.04 -15.35 1.87
C VAL A 73 -12.21 -15.60 0.62
N SER A 74 -11.95 -16.86 0.30
CA SER A 74 -11.36 -17.28 -0.98
C SER A 74 -12.41 -17.84 -1.94
N GLY A 75 -12.13 -17.78 -3.23
CA GLY A 75 -12.87 -18.51 -4.26
C GLY A 75 -12.63 -20.02 -4.25
N SER A 76 -11.60 -20.51 -3.53
CA SER A 76 -11.21 -21.92 -3.50
C SER A 76 -11.27 -22.53 -2.10
N ALA A 77 -11.84 -23.74 -1.99
CA ALA A 77 -11.78 -24.54 -0.77
C ALA A 77 -10.34 -24.97 -0.39
N ASN A 78 -9.39 -24.88 -1.30
CA ASN A 78 -7.99 -25.21 -1.05
C ASN A 78 -7.26 -24.13 -0.23
N ASP A 79 -7.83 -22.95 -0.08
CA ASP A 79 -7.32 -21.88 0.80
C ASP A 79 -7.89 -22.06 2.22
N ALA A 80 -7.41 -23.06 2.91
CA ALA A 80 -7.85 -23.42 4.26
C ALA A 80 -6.68 -23.96 5.10
N SER A 81 -6.84 -24.08 6.41
CA SER A 81 -5.79 -24.47 7.37
C SER A 81 -5.02 -25.76 7.01
N GLY A 82 -5.67 -26.72 6.35
CA GLY A 82 -5.05 -27.96 5.88
C GLY A 82 -4.91 -28.03 4.35
N GLY A 83 -5.24 -26.97 3.64
CA GLY A 83 -5.31 -26.96 2.17
C GLY A 83 -3.94 -26.80 1.50
N THR A 84 -3.98 -26.89 0.16
CA THR A 84 -2.79 -26.73 -0.70
C THR A 84 -2.45 -25.27 -1.01
N GLY A 85 -3.42 -24.36 -0.87
CA GLY A 85 -3.30 -22.94 -1.10
C GLY A 85 -2.96 -22.14 0.18
N ALA A 86 -3.46 -20.93 0.29
CA ALA A 86 -3.25 -20.05 1.44
C ALA A 86 -3.84 -20.66 2.71
N ARG A 87 -3.05 -20.71 3.78
CA ARG A 87 -3.48 -21.21 5.10
C ARG A 87 -3.72 -20.09 6.09
N THR A 88 -2.87 -19.07 6.07
CA THR A 88 -3.05 -17.88 6.88
C THR A 88 -2.80 -16.64 6.05
N VAL A 89 -3.58 -15.59 6.35
CA VAL A 89 -3.48 -14.27 5.70
C VAL A 89 -3.30 -13.22 6.79
N GLU A 90 -2.28 -12.39 6.65
CA GLU A 90 -2.07 -11.19 7.47
C GLU A 90 -2.68 -9.99 6.78
N ILE A 91 -3.44 -9.21 7.54
CA ILE A 91 -4.06 -7.95 7.09
C ILE A 91 -3.43 -6.83 7.90
N GLN A 92 -3.02 -5.77 7.21
CA GLN A 92 -2.45 -4.57 7.82
C GLN A 92 -3.32 -3.36 7.49
N GLY A 93 -3.57 -2.54 8.49
CA GLY A 93 -4.42 -1.37 8.34
C GLY A 93 -4.26 -0.39 9.50
N LEU A 94 -5.25 0.47 9.67
CA LEU A 94 -5.36 1.39 10.80
C LEU A 94 -6.65 1.11 11.57
N ASP A 95 -6.56 1.18 12.89
CA ASP A 95 -7.67 1.01 13.81
C ASP A 95 -8.50 2.31 13.99
N THR A 96 -9.38 2.34 14.99
CA THR A 96 -10.22 3.49 15.34
C THR A 96 -9.41 4.75 15.73
N ASN A 97 -8.20 4.57 16.28
CA ASN A 97 -7.31 5.64 16.70
C ASN A 97 -6.35 6.09 15.59
N TRP A 98 -6.45 5.48 14.41
CA TRP A 98 -5.52 5.65 13.29
C TRP A 98 -4.13 5.06 13.60
N ASP A 99 -4.04 4.17 14.58
CA ASP A 99 -2.82 3.43 14.89
C ASP A 99 -2.72 2.19 14.00
N VAL A 100 -1.48 1.76 13.71
CA VAL A 100 -1.26 0.58 12.88
C VAL A 100 -1.79 -0.66 13.59
N VAL A 101 -2.66 -1.39 12.94
CA VAL A 101 -3.21 -2.67 13.40
C VAL A 101 -2.88 -3.76 12.38
N THR A 102 -2.55 -4.93 12.90
CA THR A 102 -2.26 -6.13 12.10
C THR A 102 -2.99 -7.32 12.72
N GLU A 103 -3.64 -8.11 11.89
CA GLU A 103 -4.24 -9.38 12.30
C GLU A 103 -3.91 -10.48 11.30
N THR A 104 -3.54 -11.65 11.82
CA THR A 104 -3.35 -12.86 11.01
C THR A 104 -4.53 -13.79 11.26
N ILE A 105 -5.26 -14.11 10.22
CA ILE A 105 -6.39 -15.05 10.26
C ILE A 105 -6.03 -16.39 9.63
N THR A 106 -6.70 -17.44 10.09
CA THR A 106 -6.65 -18.75 9.45
C THR A 106 -7.76 -18.85 8.42
N MET A 107 -7.39 -19.14 7.17
CA MET A 107 -8.33 -19.28 6.07
C MET A 107 -9.26 -20.51 6.23
N ASN A 108 -10.49 -20.36 5.75
CA ASN A 108 -11.51 -21.43 5.76
C ASN A 108 -12.14 -21.63 4.37
N GLY A 109 -11.35 -21.50 3.33
CA GLY A 109 -11.75 -21.68 1.95
C GLY A 109 -12.84 -20.69 1.52
N VAL A 110 -13.92 -21.23 1.00
CA VAL A 110 -15.10 -20.49 0.53
C VAL A 110 -16.05 -20.07 1.66
N THR A 111 -15.71 -20.38 2.91
CA THR A 111 -16.46 -19.92 4.08
C THR A 111 -15.79 -18.67 4.66
N PRO A 112 -16.49 -17.54 4.73
CA PRO A 112 -15.89 -16.31 5.26
C PRO A 112 -15.40 -16.45 6.69
N VAL A 113 -14.26 -15.85 6.99
CA VAL A 113 -13.70 -15.67 8.34
C VAL A 113 -13.73 -14.18 8.66
N VAL A 114 -14.24 -13.84 9.85
CA VAL A 114 -14.33 -12.45 10.29
C VAL A 114 -13.17 -12.13 11.23
N THR A 115 -12.55 -10.96 11.04
CA THR A 115 -11.49 -10.48 11.93
C THR A 115 -12.01 -10.16 13.32
N THR A 116 -11.16 -10.25 14.33
CA THR A 116 -11.45 -9.81 15.69
C THR A 116 -11.11 -8.34 15.90
N GLN A 117 -10.08 -7.86 15.21
CA GLN A 117 -9.72 -6.44 15.18
C GLN A 117 -10.67 -5.68 14.25
N THR A 118 -10.82 -4.40 14.56
CA THR A 118 -11.56 -3.47 13.71
C THR A 118 -10.59 -2.59 12.92
N PHE A 119 -10.97 -2.28 11.68
CA PHE A 119 -10.16 -1.53 10.73
C PHE A 119 -10.92 -0.29 10.24
N ARG A 120 -10.28 0.86 10.31
CA ARG A 120 -10.69 2.10 9.64
C ARG A 120 -10.14 2.16 8.22
N ARG A 121 -8.93 1.61 8.02
CA ARG A 121 -8.25 1.52 6.74
C ARG A 121 -7.63 0.14 6.57
N VAL A 122 -7.61 -0.34 5.35
CA VAL A 122 -6.82 -1.49 4.94
C VAL A 122 -5.85 -1.00 3.86
N PHE A 123 -4.57 -1.31 3.99
CA PHE A 123 -3.58 -0.90 3.02
C PHE A 123 -2.64 -2.02 2.57
N ARG A 124 -2.77 -3.20 3.14
CA ARG A 124 -2.05 -4.40 2.70
C ARG A 124 -2.70 -5.66 3.25
N ALA A 125 -2.68 -6.72 2.46
CA ALA A 125 -2.83 -8.08 2.94
C ALA A 125 -1.85 -9.00 2.20
N LYS A 126 -1.43 -10.07 2.87
CA LYS A 126 -0.51 -11.07 2.29
C LYS A 126 -0.76 -12.45 2.87
N VAL A 127 -0.52 -13.47 2.06
CA VAL A 127 -0.44 -14.85 2.50
C VAL A 127 0.84 -15.01 3.34
N VAL A 128 0.70 -15.51 4.57
CA VAL A 128 1.84 -15.75 5.49
C VAL A 128 2.26 -17.20 5.41
N THR A 129 1.31 -18.11 5.45
CA THR A 129 1.57 -19.55 5.29
C THR A 129 0.69 -20.14 4.20
N ALA A 130 1.25 -21.03 3.40
CA ALA A 130 0.56 -21.73 2.34
C ALA A 130 0.92 -23.22 2.34
N GLY A 131 0.14 -24.00 1.61
CA GLY A 131 0.43 -25.40 1.33
C GLY A 131 1.36 -25.57 0.13
N SER A 132 1.19 -26.66 -0.60
CA SER A 132 2.08 -27.04 -1.73
C SER A 132 2.07 -26.05 -2.90
N LEU A 133 1.06 -25.21 -3.03
CA LEU A 133 1.01 -24.15 -4.04
C LEU A 133 1.90 -22.95 -3.71
N GLN A 134 2.34 -22.80 -2.45
CA GLN A 134 3.17 -21.69 -1.97
C GLN A 134 2.54 -20.30 -2.18
N SER A 135 1.23 -20.25 -2.44
CA SER A 135 0.42 -19.06 -2.65
C SER A 135 -1.05 -19.39 -2.37
N ASN A 136 -1.95 -18.44 -2.63
CA ASN A 136 -3.39 -18.69 -2.66
C ASN A 136 -3.79 -19.55 -3.88
N ALA A 137 -4.84 -20.34 -3.72
CA ALA A 137 -5.38 -21.23 -4.76
C ALA A 137 -6.42 -20.54 -5.65
N ASP A 138 -6.98 -19.44 -5.18
CA ASP A 138 -7.90 -18.57 -5.91
C ASP A 138 -7.86 -17.16 -5.32
N GLU A 139 -8.60 -16.23 -5.89
CA GLU A 139 -8.71 -14.87 -5.38
C GLU A 139 -9.22 -14.85 -3.93
N ILE A 140 -8.55 -14.09 -3.09
CA ILE A 140 -8.99 -13.82 -1.72
C ILE A 140 -9.54 -12.40 -1.68
N THR A 141 -10.80 -12.27 -1.26
CA THR A 141 -11.50 -11.01 -1.13
C THR A 141 -11.61 -10.62 0.34
N ILE A 142 -11.30 -9.35 0.64
CA ILE A 142 -11.41 -8.75 1.97
C ILE A 142 -12.46 -7.65 1.91
N THR A 143 -13.56 -7.85 2.62
CA THR A 143 -14.76 -7.00 2.56
C THR A 143 -15.07 -6.42 3.93
N GLY A 144 -15.45 -5.16 3.98
CA GLY A 144 -15.95 -4.52 5.20
C GLY A 144 -17.27 -5.15 5.67
N SER A 145 -17.39 -5.46 6.96
CA SER A 145 -18.58 -6.12 7.49
C SER A 145 -19.80 -5.20 7.61
N THR A 146 -19.60 -3.88 7.63
CA THR A 146 -20.66 -2.89 7.82
C THR A 146 -21.14 -2.31 6.48
N ASP A 147 -20.22 -1.91 5.62
CA ASP A 147 -20.52 -1.22 4.36
C ASP A 147 -20.51 -2.15 3.14
N SER A 148 -20.08 -3.40 3.33
CA SER A 148 -19.93 -4.41 2.27
C SER A 148 -18.99 -3.97 1.13
N ASN A 149 -18.18 -2.94 1.32
CA ASN A 149 -17.18 -2.54 0.36
C ASN A 149 -16.03 -3.54 0.35
N ILE A 150 -15.57 -3.90 -0.84
CA ILE A 150 -14.33 -4.66 -0.96
C ILE A 150 -13.18 -3.69 -0.74
N LEU A 151 -12.30 -4.02 0.22
CA LEU A 151 -11.20 -3.19 0.66
C LEU A 151 -9.83 -3.72 0.19
N ALA A 152 -9.76 -4.98 -0.18
CA ALA A 152 -8.54 -5.55 -0.75
C ALA A 152 -8.83 -6.86 -1.49
N TYR A 153 -7.99 -7.14 -2.47
CA TYR A 153 -7.90 -8.42 -3.15
C TYR A 153 -6.49 -9.00 -3.04
N ILE A 154 -6.37 -10.30 -2.94
CA ILE A 154 -5.13 -11.03 -3.25
C ILE A 154 -5.46 -11.86 -4.48
N SER A 155 -5.04 -11.37 -5.64
CA SER A 155 -5.31 -12.04 -6.92
C SER A 155 -4.64 -13.40 -7.03
N TYR A 156 -5.21 -14.26 -7.86
CA TYR A 156 -4.72 -15.62 -8.09
C TYR A 156 -3.80 -15.74 -9.29
N ASP A 157 -3.79 -14.80 -10.20
CA ASP A 157 -3.02 -14.86 -11.44
C ASP A 157 -1.49 -14.73 -11.20
N THR A 158 -0.73 -14.69 -12.29
CA THR A 158 0.73 -14.55 -12.26
C THR A 158 1.21 -13.19 -11.74
N ILE A 159 0.31 -12.23 -11.58
CA ILE A 159 0.57 -10.89 -11.07
C ILE A 159 -0.08 -10.82 -9.67
N GLY A 160 0.69 -10.57 -8.63
CA GLY A 160 0.18 -10.34 -7.28
C GLY A 160 -0.12 -11.56 -6.44
N MET A 161 0.31 -12.74 -6.86
CA MET A 161 0.16 -13.95 -6.06
C MET A 161 0.69 -13.77 -4.65
N GLY A 162 -0.15 -14.13 -3.66
CA GLY A 162 0.19 -14.10 -2.25
C GLY A 162 0.17 -12.72 -1.58
N GLN A 163 -0.17 -11.64 -2.27
CA GLN A 163 -0.30 -10.31 -1.66
C GLN A 163 -1.19 -9.36 -2.47
N THR A 164 -1.66 -8.31 -1.79
CA THR A 164 -2.38 -7.20 -2.44
C THR A 164 -1.45 -6.33 -3.29
N LEU A 165 -1.93 -5.89 -4.43
CA LEU A 165 -1.30 -4.89 -5.30
C LEU A 165 -2.13 -3.61 -5.28
N MET A 166 -1.89 -2.75 -4.28
CA MET A 166 -2.68 -1.54 -4.05
C MET A 166 -1.79 -0.35 -3.68
N ALA A 167 -1.83 0.70 -4.49
CA ALA A 167 -1.08 1.93 -4.28
C ALA A 167 -1.91 2.97 -3.52
N VAL A 168 -2.48 2.55 -2.39
CA VAL A 168 -3.19 3.40 -1.43
C VAL A 168 -2.55 3.27 -0.05
N TYR A 169 -2.57 4.34 0.72
CA TYR A 169 -2.02 4.36 2.07
C TYR A 169 -2.66 5.47 2.90
N THR A 170 -2.58 5.36 4.21
CA THR A 170 -2.94 6.44 5.12
C THR A 170 -1.83 6.60 6.14
N ILE A 171 -1.39 7.84 6.37
CA ILE A 171 -0.35 8.13 7.36
C ILE A 171 -0.91 7.84 8.76
N PRO A 172 -0.28 6.96 9.55
CA PRO A 172 -0.73 6.64 10.89
C PRO A 172 -0.72 7.85 11.83
N ASN A 173 -1.50 7.75 12.90
CA ASN A 173 -1.47 8.70 14.01
C ASN A 173 -0.04 8.84 14.57
N GLY A 174 0.33 10.04 15.01
CA GLY A 174 1.65 10.33 15.57
C GLY A 174 2.81 10.28 14.58
N LYS A 175 2.52 10.23 13.26
CA LYS A 175 3.57 10.18 12.23
C LYS A 175 3.38 11.25 11.16
N THR A 176 4.50 11.67 10.59
CA THR A 176 4.54 12.52 9.39
C THR A 176 5.19 11.73 8.25
N GLY A 177 4.51 11.69 7.10
CA GLY A 177 5.01 11.04 5.88
C GLY A 177 5.70 12.02 4.95
N TYR A 178 6.83 11.60 4.36
CA TYR A 178 7.58 12.34 3.36
C TYR A 178 7.68 11.50 2.08
N ILE A 179 7.06 11.98 1.01
CA ILE A 179 7.01 11.28 -0.28
C ILE A 179 8.33 11.52 -1.00
N ILE A 180 9.07 10.45 -1.27
CA ILE A 180 10.42 10.51 -1.81
C ILE A 180 10.53 10.00 -3.24
N ASN A 181 9.67 9.06 -3.60
CA ASN A 181 9.64 8.49 -4.94
C ASN A 181 8.20 8.23 -5.39
N LEU A 182 7.98 8.35 -6.68
CA LEU A 182 6.73 8.04 -7.36
C LEU A 182 7.07 7.40 -8.69
N ASN A 183 6.47 6.26 -8.98
CA ASN A 183 6.65 5.55 -10.25
C ASN A 183 5.30 5.15 -10.83
N VAL A 184 5.22 5.15 -12.15
CA VAL A 184 4.04 4.72 -12.90
C VAL A 184 4.46 4.02 -14.18
N SER A 185 3.63 3.09 -14.63
CA SER A 185 3.83 2.35 -15.86
C SER A 185 2.49 2.12 -16.57
N SER A 186 2.53 2.08 -17.88
CA SER A 186 1.38 1.73 -18.72
C SER A 186 1.75 0.60 -19.68
N SER A 187 0.87 -0.38 -19.80
CA SER A 187 1.10 -1.59 -20.61
C SER A 187 0.84 -1.41 -22.10
N LYS A 188 0.24 -0.29 -22.52
CA LYS A 188 -0.19 -0.07 -23.88
C LYS A 188 0.27 1.31 -24.38
N ASP A 189 0.53 1.42 -25.70
CA ASP A 189 0.82 2.70 -26.36
C ASP A 189 -0.47 3.55 -26.52
N SER A 190 -1.05 3.88 -25.36
CA SER A 190 -2.15 4.82 -25.22
C SER A 190 -1.80 5.82 -24.13
N GLU A 191 -2.40 7.00 -24.17
CA GLU A 191 -2.17 7.99 -23.16
C GLU A 191 -2.80 7.54 -21.83
N HIS A 192 -1.98 7.47 -20.80
CA HIS A 192 -2.39 7.30 -19.41
C HIS A 192 -2.05 8.57 -18.64
N ARG A 193 -3.01 9.09 -17.91
CA ARG A 193 -2.83 10.23 -17.03
C ARG A 193 -2.95 9.74 -15.59
N PHE A 194 -1.96 10.08 -14.80
CA PHE A 194 -1.88 9.69 -13.39
C PHE A 194 -1.99 10.93 -12.53
N ARG A 195 -2.61 10.78 -11.36
CA ARG A 195 -2.63 11.80 -10.33
C ARG A 195 -2.34 11.20 -8.96
N PHE A 196 -1.53 11.87 -8.20
CA PHE A 196 -1.24 11.54 -6.81
C PHE A 196 -2.10 12.42 -5.93
N MET A 197 -3.05 11.81 -5.25
CA MET A 197 -4.09 12.48 -4.48
C MET A 197 -3.82 12.33 -2.99
N VAL A 198 -4.14 13.37 -2.23
CA VAL A 198 -4.12 13.32 -0.77
C VAL A 198 -5.38 13.94 -0.18
N ARG A 199 -5.79 13.44 1.01
CA ARG A 199 -6.88 13.99 1.80
C ARG A 199 -6.50 13.93 3.28
N ASP A 200 -6.50 15.09 3.95
CA ASP A 200 -6.18 15.21 5.38
C ASP A 200 -7.44 14.99 6.24
N ASN A 201 -7.59 13.80 6.81
CA ASN A 201 -8.76 13.48 7.63
C ASN A 201 -8.74 14.10 9.05
N ALA A 202 -7.68 14.83 9.42
CA ALA A 202 -7.68 15.65 10.62
C ALA A 202 -8.53 16.94 10.41
N VAL A 203 -8.81 17.30 9.15
CA VAL A 203 -9.67 18.42 8.78
C VAL A 203 -11.08 17.90 8.51
N THR A 204 -12.08 18.52 9.15
CA THR A 204 -13.50 18.20 8.88
C THR A 204 -13.84 18.51 7.42
N ASP A 205 -14.57 17.61 6.75
CA ASP A 205 -14.97 17.73 5.35
C ASP A 205 -13.80 17.97 4.38
N ALA A 206 -12.64 17.41 4.68
CA ALA A 206 -11.45 17.58 3.87
C ALA A 206 -11.64 17.12 2.43
N ALA A 207 -11.27 17.99 1.50
CA ALA A 207 -11.30 17.70 0.08
C ALA A 207 -10.05 16.91 -0.36
N TRP A 208 -10.20 16.12 -1.41
CA TRP A 208 -9.08 15.53 -2.11
C TRP A 208 -8.30 16.59 -2.90
N ASN A 209 -6.98 16.59 -2.75
CA ASN A 209 -6.07 17.52 -3.42
C ASN A 209 -5.06 16.74 -4.28
N VAL A 210 -4.81 17.25 -5.48
CA VAL A 210 -3.74 16.74 -6.35
C VAL A 210 -2.40 17.28 -5.86
N LYS A 211 -1.46 16.40 -5.56
CA LYS A 211 -0.06 16.76 -5.23
C LYS A 211 0.88 16.57 -6.41
N GLU A 212 0.54 15.68 -7.33
CA GLU A 212 1.31 15.45 -8.54
C GLU A 212 0.38 15.01 -9.67
N TYR A 213 0.72 15.40 -10.90
CA TYR A 213 0.03 14.99 -12.11
C TYR A 213 1.05 14.59 -13.15
N MET A 214 0.85 13.42 -13.75
CA MET A 214 1.80 12.81 -14.67
C MET A 214 1.07 12.19 -15.86
N SER A 215 1.77 12.06 -16.99
CA SER A 215 1.29 11.26 -18.11
C SER A 215 2.37 10.29 -18.56
N ALA A 216 1.95 9.12 -19.02
CA ALA A 216 2.81 8.13 -19.65
C ALA A 216 2.10 7.56 -20.86
N ARG A 217 2.89 7.18 -21.88
CA ARG A 217 2.40 6.55 -23.09
C ARG A 217 3.32 5.37 -23.42
N GLY A 218 2.86 4.17 -23.14
CA GLY A 218 3.66 2.95 -23.25
C GLY A 218 4.98 3.03 -22.48
N GLY A 219 5.16 2.23 -21.46
CA GLY A 219 6.41 2.17 -20.71
C GLY A 219 6.34 2.71 -19.27
N PHE A 220 7.49 3.05 -18.74
CA PHE A 220 7.71 3.37 -17.32
C PHE A 220 8.18 4.80 -17.15
N SER A 221 7.71 5.46 -16.09
CA SER A 221 8.17 6.77 -15.66
C SER A 221 8.37 6.76 -14.15
N SER A 222 9.48 7.30 -13.68
CA SER A 222 9.82 7.40 -12.26
C SER A 222 10.33 8.79 -11.94
N TRP A 223 9.91 9.32 -10.80
CA TRP A 223 10.39 10.60 -10.27
C TRP A 223 10.92 10.42 -8.87
N ARG A 224 12.20 10.73 -8.69
CA ARG A 224 12.75 10.95 -7.38
C ARG A 224 12.55 12.41 -7.01
N LYS A 225 11.95 12.69 -5.87
CA LYS A 225 11.67 14.06 -5.45
C LYS A 225 12.86 14.65 -4.70
N TYR A 226 13.35 15.79 -5.19
CA TYR A 226 14.31 16.63 -4.47
C TYR A 226 13.59 17.56 -3.48
N ALA A 227 12.40 18.07 -3.84
CA ALA A 227 11.51 18.80 -2.94
C ALA A 227 10.45 17.82 -2.41
N ILE A 228 10.65 17.34 -1.20
CA ILE A 228 9.84 16.28 -0.58
C ILE A 228 8.48 16.85 -0.16
N ASN A 229 7.39 16.24 -0.62
CA ASN A 229 6.05 16.59 -0.18
C ASN A 229 5.77 15.96 1.18
N LYS A 230 5.33 16.80 2.12
CA LYS A 230 4.91 16.40 3.46
C LYS A 230 3.43 15.97 3.44
N ALA A 231 3.12 14.88 4.12
CA ALA A 231 1.78 14.43 4.47
C ALA A 231 1.70 14.25 5.99
N THR A 232 0.78 14.96 6.64
CA THR A 232 0.54 14.87 8.08
C THR A 232 -0.13 13.56 8.47
N GLU A 233 -0.16 13.24 9.75
CA GLU A 233 -0.93 12.11 10.26
C GLU A 233 -2.38 12.11 9.73
N LYS A 234 -2.98 10.93 9.61
CA LYS A 234 -4.36 10.72 9.13
C LYS A 234 -4.60 11.16 7.67
N THR A 235 -3.54 11.49 6.92
CA THR A 235 -3.66 11.82 5.50
C THR A 235 -3.80 10.54 4.67
N ASP A 236 -4.91 10.40 3.96
CA ASP A 236 -5.11 9.40 2.92
C ASP A 236 -4.29 9.76 1.68
N ILE A 237 -3.71 8.76 1.04
CA ILE A 237 -2.89 8.86 -0.17
C ILE A 237 -3.44 7.86 -1.20
N ASP A 238 -3.75 8.33 -2.40
CA ASP A 238 -4.32 7.54 -3.48
C ASP A 238 -3.61 7.86 -4.80
N LEU A 239 -2.96 6.86 -5.38
CA LEU A 239 -2.40 6.97 -6.73
C LEU A 239 -3.48 6.52 -7.73
N GLN A 240 -3.91 7.43 -8.58
CA GLN A 240 -5.01 7.21 -9.51
C GLN A 240 -4.56 7.33 -10.96
N VAL A 241 -5.29 6.67 -11.85
CA VAL A 241 -5.03 6.62 -13.28
C VAL A 241 -6.32 6.71 -14.08
N ILE A 242 -6.24 7.28 -15.28
CA ILE A 242 -7.26 7.21 -16.34
C ILE A 242 -6.54 6.93 -17.67
N SER A 243 -7.17 6.16 -18.54
CA SER A 243 -6.62 5.84 -19.87
C SER A 243 -7.62 6.20 -20.97
N ASN A 244 -7.12 6.51 -22.15
CA ASN A 244 -7.97 6.73 -23.33
C ASN A 244 -8.47 5.41 -23.97
N SER A 245 -7.95 4.26 -23.54
CA SER A 245 -8.40 2.93 -24.00
C SER A 245 -8.15 1.90 -22.89
N THR A 246 -9.00 0.87 -22.82
CA THR A 246 -8.86 -0.19 -21.81
C THR A 246 -7.48 -0.84 -21.89
N SER A 247 -6.76 -0.81 -20.78
CA SER A 247 -5.38 -1.30 -20.64
C SER A 247 -4.98 -1.42 -19.18
N ALA A 248 -3.89 -2.14 -18.90
CA ALA A 248 -3.34 -2.19 -17.55
C ALA A 248 -2.41 -1.00 -17.27
N ALA A 249 -2.45 -0.54 -16.04
CA ALA A 249 -1.50 0.43 -15.50
C ALA A 249 -1.05 -0.01 -14.12
N SER A 250 0.20 0.23 -13.80
CA SER A 250 0.76 0.00 -12.47
C SER A 250 1.45 1.26 -11.97
N GLY A 251 1.66 1.32 -10.67
CA GLY A 251 2.39 2.42 -10.07
C GLY A 251 2.59 2.21 -8.58
N GLY A 252 3.43 3.07 -8.04
CA GLY A 252 3.74 3.01 -6.63
C GLY A 252 4.42 4.27 -6.13
N PHE A 253 4.61 4.31 -4.83
CA PHE A 253 5.30 5.41 -4.17
C PHE A 253 6.07 4.91 -2.95
N GLU A 254 7.07 5.66 -2.57
CA GLU A 254 7.87 5.42 -1.38
C GLU A 254 7.78 6.62 -0.45
N LEU A 255 7.65 6.33 0.83
CA LEU A 255 7.58 7.31 1.91
C LEU A 255 8.65 7.01 2.95
N ILE A 256 9.15 8.08 3.59
CA ILE A 256 9.67 7.98 4.95
C ILE A 256 8.59 8.47 5.91
N LEU A 257 8.36 7.71 6.95
CA LEU A 257 7.58 8.12 8.10
C LEU A 257 8.53 8.56 9.21
N ILE A 258 8.21 9.66 9.85
CA ILE A 258 8.94 10.18 11.00
C ILE A 258 7.94 10.36 12.14
N ASP A 259 8.31 9.93 13.34
CA ASP A 259 7.51 10.15 14.55
C ASP A 259 7.42 11.66 14.84
N ASN A 260 6.22 12.13 15.24
CA ASN A 260 5.96 13.55 15.52
C ASN A 260 6.53 14.00 16.85
#